data_9f5151feaed70ba6579545fba52a28d3
#
_entry.id   9f5151feaed70ba6579545fba52a28d3
#
_cell.length_a   1.000
_cell.length_b   1.000
_cell.length_c   1.000
_cell.angle_alpha   90.00
_cell.angle_beta   90.00
_cell.angle_gamma   90.00
#
_symmetry.space_group_name_H-M   'P 1'
#
loop_
_entity.id
_entity.type
_entity.pdbx_description
1 polymer ?
#
loop_
_entity_poly.entity_id
_entity_poly.type
_entity_poly.pdbx_seq_one_letter_code
_entity_poly.pdbx_strand_id
1 'polypeptide(L)'
;MKHNVFLVTICFLVSYKISTHAQVVVNAPAQLSNLVEKHITANKLNTGKMMGFCVQICFESGSNSRERAERQRVAFLSKYPKQSAYLTFKEPNFRVRVGDFRTRSEARGFREKILMDFPQSFVVKDEVRYPKHVYIDKH
;
A
#
# COMPACT_ATOMS: atom_id res chain seq x y z
N MET A 1 35.64 58.83 20.51
CA MET A 1 35.60 58.10 19.26
C MET A 1 36.13 56.63 19.36
N LYS A 2 36.98 56.30 20.34
CA LYS A 2 37.55 54.95 20.45
C LYS A 2 36.57 53.88 21.03
N HIS A 3 35.59 54.30 21.83
CA HIS A 3 34.65 53.34 22.46
C HIS A 3 33.58 52.82 21.50
N ASN A 4 33.17 53.60 20.48
CA ASN A 4 32.15 53.20 19.53
C ASN A 4 32.66 52.17 18.53
N VAL A 5 33.95 52.17 18.19
CA VAL A 5 34.57 51.18 17.30
C VAL A 5 34.69 49.83 17.98
N PHE A 6 34.94 49.80 19.28
CA PHE A 6 35.06 48.58 20.06
C PHE A 6 33.70 47.85 20.22
N LEU A 7 32.62 48.62 20.37
CA LEU A 7 31.27 48.10 20.48
C LEU A 7 30.76 47.51 19.17
N VAL A 8 31.10 48.13 18.02
CA VAL A 8 30.75 47.60 16.70
C VAL A 8 31.50 46.31 16.37
N THR A 9 32.77 46.17 16.81
CA THR A 9 33.56 44.94 16.57
C THR A 9 33.03 43.77 17.39
N ILE A 10 32.54 44.01 18.60
CA ILE A 10 31.92 42.95 19.43
C ILE A 10 30.58 42.47 18.83
N CYS A 11 29.76 43.37 18.30
CA CYS A 11 28.51 43.00 17.61
C CYS A 11 28.74 42.13 16.37
N PHE A 12 29.85 42.34 15.65
CA PHE A 12 30.15 41.52 14.45
C PHE A 12 30.60 40.11 14.78
N LEU A 13 31.20 39.88 15.94
CA LEU A 13 31.65 38.58 16.40
C LEU A 13 30.51 37.66 16.92
N VAL A 14 29.38 38.27 17.32
CA VAL A 14 28.21 37.48 17.84
C VAL A 14 27.32 36.95 16.72
N SER A 15 27.51 37.43 15.48
CA SER A 15 26.64 37.05 14.33
C SER A 15 27.06 35.74 13.65
N TYR A 16 28.10 35.05 14.09
CA TYR A 16 28.44 33.73 13.58
C TYR A 16 27.47 32.69 14.14
N LYS A 17 26.32 32.51 13.46
CA LYS A 17 25.43 31.40 13.70
C LYS A 17 26.13 30.11 13.24
N ILE A 18 26.61 29.34 14.18
CA ILE A 18 27.10 27.98 13.95
C ILE A 18 25.89 27.15 13.61
N SER A 19 25.67 26.88 12.34
CA SER A 19 24.72 25.91 11.88
C SER A 19 25.27 24.51 12.18
N THR A 20 24.98 23.99 13.36
CA THR A 20 25.23 22.59 13.67
C THR A 20 24.22 21.73 12.93
N HIS A 21 24.62 21.18 11.80
CA HIS A 21 23.88 20.09 11.17
C HIS A 21 24.09 18.85 12.03
N ALA A 22 23.10 18.52 12.85
CA ALA A 22 23.05 17.24 13.52
C ALA A 22 22.74 16.17 12.45
N GLN A 23 23.77 15.56 11.89
CA GLN A 23 23.63 14.32 11.14
C GLN A 23 23.30 13.20 12.14
N VAL A 24 22.05 12.76 12.16
CA VAL A 24 21.69 11.54 12.86
C VAL A 24 22.25 10.37 12.05
N VAL A 25 23.45 9.92 12.41
CA VAL A 25 23.97 8.65 11.91
C VAL A 25 23.21 7.55 12.64
N VAL A 26 22.18 7.03 11.98
CA VAL A 26 21.49 5.83 12.44
C VAL A 26 22.42 4.65 12.20
N ASN A 27 23.27 4.34 13.17
CA ASN A 27 23.98 3.08 13.22
C ASN A 27 22.96 1.97 13.47
N ALA A 28 22.36 1.47 12.40
CA ALA A 28 21.54 0.27 12.50
C ALA A 28 22.45 -0.90 12.92
N PRO A 29 22.17 -1.59 14.04
CA PRO A 29 22.96 -2.76 14.45
C PRO A 29 22.99 -3.76 13.28
N ALA A 30 24.13 -4.43 13.07
CA ALA A 30 24.31 -5.43 12.01
C ALA A 30 23.20 -6.53 12.04
N GLN A 31 22.60 -6.74 13.19
CA GLN A 31 21.44 -7.61 13.37
C GLN A 31 20.18 -7.12 12.65
N LEU A 32 20.00 -5.80 12.51
CA LEU A 32 18.85 -5.23 11.80
C LEU A 32 18.96 -5.43 10.28
N SER A 33 20.16 -5.29 9.71
CA SER A 33 20.43 -5.57 8.30
C SER A 33 20.17 -7.04 7.96
N ASN A 34 20.59 -7.96 8.81
CA ASN A 34 20.34 -9.40 8.65
C ASN A 34 18.83 -9.75 8.74
N LEU A 35 18.08 -9.07 9.60
CA LEU A 35 16.62 -9.25 9.69
C LEU A 35 15.91 -8.71 8.45
N VAL A 36 16.30 -7.54 7.97
CA VAL A 36 15.77 -6.95 6.74
C VAL A 36 16.07 -7.84 5.53
N GLU A 37 17.29 -8.36 5.43
CA GLU A 37 17.68 -9.26 4.34
C GLU A 37 16.93 -10.59 4.38
N LYS A 38 16.72 -11.18 5.56
CA LYS A 38 15.86 -12.35 5.76
C LYS A 38 14.41 -12.07 5.35
N HIS A 39 13.87 -10.90 5.70
CA HIS A 39 12.53 -10.50 5.28
C HIS A 39 12.42 -10.29 3.77
N ILE A 40 13.43 -9.68 3.14
CA ILE A 40 13.48 -9.50 1.69
C ILE A 40 13.56 -10.85 0.99
N THR A 41 14.38 -11.77 1.49
CA THR A 41 14.55 -13.12 0.92
C THR A 41 13.28 -13.95 1.08
N ALA A 42 12.66 -13.94 2.26
CA ALA A 42 11.38 -14.60 2.51
C ALA A 42 10.25 -14.05 1.62
N ASN A 43 10.25 -12.73 1.37
CA ASN A 43 9.27 -12.11 0.48
C ASN A 43 9.55 -12.38 -1.01
N LYS A 44 10.80 -12.60 -1.41
CA LYS A 44 11.15 -13.02 -2.79
C LYS A 44 10.76 -14.45 -3.10
N LEU A 45 10.76 -15.34 -2.10
CA LEU A 45 10.29 -16.71 -2.21
C LEU A 45 8.76 -16.81 -2.27
N ASN A 46 8.04 -15.84 -1.73
CA ASN A 46 6.61 -15.73 -1.90
C ASN A 46 6.30 -15.16 -3.29
N THR A 47 5.55 -15.88 -4.07
CA THR A 47 5.08 -15.63 -5.46
C THR A 47 4.41 -14.27 -5.71
N GLY A 48 4.90 -13.18 -5.12
CA GLY A 48 4.32 -11.84 -5.25
C GLY A 48 2.96 -11.67 -4.58
N LYS A 49 2.57 -12.60 -3.69
CA LYS A 49 1.31 -12.59 -2.95
C LYS A 49 1.55 -12.56 -1.45
N MET A 50 0.62 -11.98 -0.72
CA MET A 50 0.59 -11.94 0.73
C MET A 50 -0.83 -12.19 1.25
N MET A 51 -0.94 -12.61 2.51
CA MET A 51 -2.25 -12.65 3.16
C MET A 51 -2.75 -11.23 3.40
N GLY A 52 -3.90 -10.92 2.83
CA GLY A 52 -4.54 -9.63 2.89
C GLY A 52 -6.05 -9.73 2.87
N PHE A 53 -6.69 -8.73 2.30
CA PHE A 53 -8.14 -8.63 2.20
C PHE A 53 -8.55 -8.20 0.79
N CYS A 54 -9.67 -8.73 0.33
CA CYS A 54 -10.33 -8.28 -0.88
C CYS A 54 -11.84 -8.16 -0.63
N VAL A 55 -12.56 -7.57 -1.56
CA VAL A 55 -14.02 -7.49 -1.51
C VAL A 55 -14.59 -8.50 -2.51
N GLN A 56 -15.40 -9.42 -2.04
CA GLN A 56 -16.13 -10.35 -2.91
C GLN A 56 -17.45 -9.68 -3.35
N ILE A 57 -17.63 -9.55 -4.65
CA ILE A 57 -18.81 -8.87 -5.23
C ILE A 57 -19.82 -9.84 -5.85
N CYS A 58 -19.38 -11.06 -6.14
CA CYS A 58 -20.20 -12.03 -6.82
C CYS A 58 -19.88 -13.46 -6.35
N PHE A 59 -20.94 -14.28 -6.32
CA PHE A 59 -20.90 -15.69 -6.00
C PHE A 59 -21.95 -16.40 -6.85
N GLU A 60 -21.49 -17.18 -7.84
CA GLU A 60 -22.36 -17.79 -8.83
C GLU A 60 -22.20 -19.32 -8.84
N SER A 61 -23.32 -20.01 -8.92
CA SER A 61 -23.38 -21.48 -8.99
C SER A 61 -24.34 -21.96 -10.09
N GLY A 62 -24.25 -23.22 -10.47
CA GLY A 62 -25.11 -23.85 -11.47
C GLY A 62 -24.74 -23.51 -12.91
N SER A 63 -25.68 -23.75 -13.84
CA SER A 63 -25.45 -23.54 -15.27
C SER A 63 -25.08 -22.10 -15.61
N ASN A 64 -24.12 -21.91 -16.52
CA ASN A 64 -23.63 -20.61 -16.99
C ASN A 64 -23.10 -19.68 -15.86
N SER A 65 -22.75 -20.26 -14.70
CA SER A 65 -22.23 -19.49 -13.56
C SER A 65 -20.93 -18.77 -13.89
N ARG A 66 -20.06 -19.36 -14.70
CA ARG A 66 -18.83 -18.71 -15.17
C ARG A 66 -19.12 -17.45 -15.98
N GLU A 67 -20.03 -17.51 -16.91
CA GLU A 67 -20.40 -16.36 -17.76
C GLU A 67 -21.03 -15.23 -16.95
N ARG A 68 -21.94 -15.60 -16.00
CA ARG A 68 -22.53 -14.60 -15.10
C ARG A 68 -21.48 -13.91 -14.24
N ALA A 69 -20.57 -14.67 -13.67
CA ALA A 69 -19.47 -14.13 -12.87
C ALA A 69 -18.53 -13.27 -13.73
N GLU A 70 -18.24 -13.68 -14.96
CA GLU A 70 -17.40 -12.89 -15.86
C GLU A 70 -18.07 -11.56 -16.26
N ARG A 71 -19.38 -11.55 -16.53
CA ARG A 71 -20.14 -10.30 -16.77
C ARG A 71 -20.03 -9.34 -15.57
N GLN A 72 -20.13 -9.86 -14.34
CA GLN A 72 -19.96 -9.05 -13.14
C GLN A 72 -18.53 -8.48 -13.02
N ARG A 73 -17.53 -9.28 -13.36
CA ARG A 73 -16.14 -8.83 -13.38
C ARG A 73 -15.91 -7.70 -14.38
N VAL A 74 -16.43 -7.85 -15.60
CA VAL A 74 -16.32 -6.83 -16.65
C VAL A 74 -17.08 -5.55 -16.25
N ALA A 75 -18.30 -5.68 -15.73
CA ALA A 75 -19.08 -4.55 -15.25
C ALA A 75 -18.35 -3.78 -14.14
N PHE A 76 -17.70 -4.50 -13.23
CA PHE A 76 -16.88 -3.86 -12.20
C PHE A 76 -15.68 -3.10 -12.80
N LEU A 77 -14.91 -3.71 -13.70
CA LEU A 77 -13.73 -3.09 -14.31
C LEU A 77 -14.09 -1.86 -15.16
N SER A 78 -15.26 -1.84 -15.78
CA SER A 78 -15.75 -0.67 -16.52
C SER A 78 -16.00 0.54 -15.61
N LYS A 79 -16.47 0.31 -14.38
CA LYS A 79 -16.73 1.38 -13.39
C LYS A 79 -15.48 1.75 -12.58
N TYR A 80 -14.63 0.76 -12.31
CA TYR A 80 -13.46 0.89 -11.43
C TYR A 80 -12.18 0.40 -12.11
N PRO A 81 -11.71 1.03 -13.21
CA PRO A 81 -10.62 0.54 -14.04
C PRO A 81 -9.26 0.52 -13.34
N LYS A 82 -9.09 1.28 -12.24
CA LYS A 82 -7.86 1.32 -11.44
C LYS A 82 -7.75 0.16 -10.44
N GLN A 83 -8.80 -0.62 -10.27
CA GLN A 83 -8.85 -1.73 -9.32
C GLN A 83 -8.64 -3.07 -10.01
N SER A 84 -8.07 -4.01 -9.27
CA SER A 84 -7.95 -5.40 -9.73
C SER A 84 -9.28 -6.15 -9.54
N ALA A 85 -9.58 -7.07 -10.46
CA ALA A 85 -10.72 -7.96 -10.34
C ALA A 85 -10.34 -9.38 -10.80
N TYR A 86 -10.58 -10.35 -9.95
CA TYR A 86 -10.20 -11.75 -10.13
C TYR A 86 -11.43 -12.64 -10.19
N LEU A 87 -11.52 -13.45 -11.24
CA LEU A 87 -12.48 -14.55 -11.31
C LEU A 87 -11.79 -15.82 -10.79
N THR A 88 -12.34 -16.44 -9.77
CA THR A 88 -11.82 -17.63 -9.14
C THR A 88 -12.90 -18.70 -9.08
N PHE A 89 -12.53 -19.92 -9.46
CA PHE A 89 -13.39 -21.10 -9.24
C PHE A 89 -12.99 -21.77 -7.94
N LYS A 90 -13.96 -21.98 -7.08
CA LYS A 90 -13.83 -22.85 -5.90
C LYS A 90 -15.08 -23.70 -5.84
N GLU A 91 -14.91 -24.92 -6.21
CA GLU A 91 -15.97 -25.90 -6.40
C GLU A 91 -17.08 -25.83 -5.34
N PRO A 92 -18.36 -25.77 -5.76
CA PRO A 92 -18.86 -25.75 -7.13
C PRO A 92 -19.10 -24.33 -7.71
N ASN A 93 -18.52 -23.27 -7.13
CA ASN A 93 -18.92 -21.89 -7.36
C ASN A 93 -17.83 -21.03 -8.02
N PHE A 94 -18.26 -20.13 -8.90
CA PHE A 94 -17.43 -19.02 -9.36
C PHE A 94 -17.59 -17.79 -8.46
N ARG A 95 -16.48 -17.11 -8.18
CA ARG A 95 -16.41 -15.95 -7.30
C ARG A 95 -15.67 -14.82 -7.98
N VAL A 96 -16.16 -13.61 -7.84
CA VAL A 96 -15.45 -12.41 -8.28
C VAL A 96 -14.99 -11.65 -7.03
N ARG A 97 -13.68 -11.46 -6.93
CA ARG A 97 -13.01 -10.73 -5.85
C ARG A 97 -12.28 -9.54 -6.42
N VAL A 98 -12.37 -8.41 -5.75
CA VAL A 98 -11.86 -7.14 -6.23
C VAL A 98 -11.02 -6.43 -5.19
N GLY A 99 -9.97 -5.74 -5.67
CA GLY A 99 -9.01 -5.02 -4.86
C GLY A 99 -8.00 -5.91 -4.14
N ASP A 100 -6.85 -5.33 -3.84
CA ASP A 100 -5.73 -5.94 -3.11
C ASP A 100 -5.42 -5.05 -1.90
N PHE A 101 -6.01 -5.35 -0.74
CA PHE A 101 -5.90 -4.53 0.45
C PHE A 101 -5.05 -5.22 1.52
N ARG A 102 -4.17 -4.47 2.18
CA ARG A 102 -3.35 -5.01 3.27
C ARG A 102 -4.16 -5.17 4.56
N THR A 103 -5.08 -4.26 4.80
CA THR A 103 -5.86 -4.21 6.03
C THR A 103 -7.36 -4.38 5.78
N ARG A 104 -8.05 -4.89 6.78
CA ARG A 104 -9.50 -5.04 6.75
C ARG A 104 -10.21 -3.68 6.67
N SER A 105 -9.62 -2.65 7.28
CA SER A 105 -10.17 -1.29 7.25
C SER A 105 -10.15 -0.69 5.86
N GLU A 106 -9.05 -0.85 5.11
CA GLU A 106 -8.96 -0.43 3.71
C GLU A 106 -10.01 -1.13 2.84
N ALA A 107 -10.13 -2.46 2.98
CA ALA A 107 -11.13 -3.23 2.25
C ALA A 107 -12.56 -2.82 2.59
N ARG A 108 -12.86 -2.49 3.86
CA ARG A 108 -14.17 -1.96 4.27
C ARG A 108 -14.43 -0.58 3.66
N GLY A 109 -13.46 0.34 3.74
CA GLY A 109 -13.60 1.66 3.14
C GLY A 109 -13.80 1.61 1.64
N PHE A 110 -13.19 0.65 0.97
CA PHE A 110 -13.45 0.41 -0.45
C PHE A 110 -14.84 -0.20 -0.69
N ARG A 111 -15.25 -1.19 0.11
CA ARG A 111 -16.59 -1.77 0.02
C ARG A 111 -17.69 -0.71 0.14
N GLU A 112 -17.57 0.24 1.06
CA GLU A 112 -18.55 1.33 1.21
C GLU A 112 -18.68 2.17 -0.08
N LYS A 113 -17.58 2.40 -0.79
CA LYS A 113 -17.58 3.14 -2.07
C LYS A 113 -18.32 2.42 -3.19
N ILE A 114 -18.29 1.08 -3.20
CA ILE A 114 -18.92 0.28 -4.26
C ILE A 114 -20.28 -0.29 -3.86
N LEU A 115 -20.73 -0.02 -2.63
CA LEU A 115 -21.94 -0.61 -2.06
C LEU A 115 -23.21 -0.31 -2.88
N MET A 116 -23.29 0.87 -3.47
CA MET A 116 -24.42 1.26 -4.35
C MET A 116 -24.50 0.42 -5.62
N ASP A 117 -23.35 0.03 -6.17
CA ASP A 117 -23.27 -0.78 -7.37
C ASP A 117 -23.32 -2.29 -7.10
N PHE A 118 -22.76 -2.68 -5.95
CA PHE A 118 -22.61 -4.08 -5.51
C PHE A 118 -23.08 -4.27 -4.08
N PRO A 119 -24.38 -4.20 -3.81
CA PRO A 119 -24.93 -4.20 -2.43
C PRO A 119 -24.66 -5.51 -1.67
N GLN A 120 -24.50 -6.62 -2.38
CA GLN A 120 -24.21 -7.93 -1.78
C GLN A 120 -22.72 -8.15 -1.50
N SER A 121 -21.87 -7.12 -1.72
CA SER A 121 -20.44 -7.22 -1.53
C SER A 121 -20.05 -7.36 -0.06
N PHE A 122 -19.00 -8.13 0.23
CA PHE A 122 -18.46 -8.30 1.57
C PHE A 122 -16.94 -8.50 1.56
N VAL A 123 -16.30 -8.15 2.68
CA VAL A 123 -14.84 -8.27 2.83
C VAL A 123 -14.47 -9.69 3.20
N VAL A 124 -13.48 -10.25 2.49
CA VAL A 124 -12.90 -11.57 2.75
C VAL A 124 -11.40 -11.49 2.94
N LYS A 125 -10.85 -12.39 3.75
CA LYS A 125 -9.41 -12.60 3.87
C LYS A 125 -8.96 -13.54 2.77
N ASP A 126 -7.94 -13.16 2.02
CA ASP A 126 -7.43 -13.93 0.89
C ASP A 126 -5.97 -13.61 0.57
N GLU A 127 -5.37 -14.35 -0.33
CA GLU A 127 -4.10 -13.98 -0.94
C GLU A 127 -4.31 -12.80 -1.90
N VAL A 128 -3.62 -11.70 -1.63
CA VAL A 128 -3.63 -10.48 -2.44
C VAL A 128 -2.25 -10.23 -3.00
N ARG A 129 -2.17 -9.49 -4.10
CA ARG A 129 -0.88 -9.07 -4.66
C ARG A 129 -0.22 -8.04 -3.75
N TYR A 130 1.12 -8.09 -3.69
CA TYR A 130 1.85 -7.01 -3.06
C TYR A 130 1.56 -5.69 -3.78
N PRO A 131 1.33 -4.59 -3.04
CA PRO A 131 1.27 -3.29 -3.65
C PRO A 131 2.58 -3.05 -4.39
N LYS A 132 2.49 -2.62 -5.65
CA LYS A 132 3.68 -2.20 -6.39
C LYS A 132 4.33 -1.06 -5.62
N HIS A 133 5.51 -1.28 -5.09
CA HIS A 133 6.33 -0.19 -4.55
C HIS A 133 6.65 0.74 -5.73
N VAL A 134 6.02 1.90 -5.72
CA VAL A 134 6.48 3.01 -6.56
C VAL A 134 7.77 3.49 -5.90
N TYR A 135 8.91 3.04 -6.41
CA TYR A 135 10.18 3.69 -6.10
C TYR A 135 10.06 5.12 -6.64
N ILE A 136 9.86 6.07 -5.74
CA ILE A 136 10.06 7.47 -6.09
C ILE A 136 11.57 7.63 -6.19
N ASP A 137 12.09 7.53 -7.41
CA ASP A 137 13.46 7.92 -7.72
C ASP A 137 13.56 9.41 -7.38
N LYS A 138 14.18 9.70 -6.23
CA LYS A 138 14.57 11.06 -5.88
C LYS A 138 15.86 11.36 -6.64
N HIS A 139 15.70 11.93 -7.83
CA HIS A 139 16.78 12.69 -8.47
C HIS A 139 17.02 14.00 -7.74
#